data_fc3420bbdf5175d30d6229dda9d30658
#
_entry.id   fc3420bbdf5175d30d6229dda9d30658
#
_cell.length_a   1.000
_cell.length_b   1.000
_cell.length_c   1.000
_cell.angle_alpha   90.00
_cell.angle_beta   90.00
_cell.angle_gamma   90.00
#
_symmetry.space_group_name_H-M   'P 1'
#
loop_
_entity.id
_entity.type
_entity.pdbx_description
1 polymer ?
#
loop_
_entity_poly.entity_id
_entity_poly.type
_entity_poly.pdbx_seq_one_letter_code
_entity_poly.pdbx_strand_id
1 'polypeptide(L)'
;MRLSDWNAFDWLLISILLISMGVAYRRGIVRTIFGLLGFFGGLWIASSYYTALGDWIVHIKLLMFATTARILAYLLIVAVAVTGFELLGLLVQKLLRVAGLGFADHLLGVVFGFVRGCVIGIAVLMVTTNFAPQSWVVTTSVLSPYLFGIAHDVSFLVPQYLQQLMAAGAFNFKQAPPDWINRH
;
A
#
# COMPACT_ATOMS: atom_id res chain seq x y z
N MET A 1 -23.73 -12.32 -13.11
CA MET A 1 -22.27 -12.48 -13.13
C MET A 1 -21.96 -13.94 -12.87
N ARG A 2 -21.42 -14.65 -13.84
CA ARG A 2 -21.02 -16.06 -13.67
C ARG A 2 -19.57 -16.09 -13.20
N LEU A 3 -19.25 -16.93 -12.22
CA LEU A 3 -17.86 -17.11 -11.71
C LEU A 3 -16.87 -17.58 -12.81
N SER A 4 -17.42 -18.08 -13.95
CA SER A 4 -16.65 -18.51 -15.11
C SER A 4 -15.98 -17.34 -15.89
N ASP A 5 -16.42 -16.09 -15.66
CA ASP A 5 -15.93 -14.92 -16.39
C ASP A 5 -14.74 -14.26 -15.68
N TRP A 6 -14.35 -14.79 -14.52
CA TRP A 6 -13.29 -14.25 -13.68
C TRP A 6 -11.92 -14.74 -14.15
N ASN A 7 -11.04 -13.78 -14.39
CA ASN A 7 -9.69 -14.05 -14.84
C ASN A 7 -8.74 -14.28 -13.65
N ALA A 8 -7.60 -14.92 -13.90
CA ALA A 8 -6.56 -15.11 -12.87
C ALA A 8 -6.14 -13.78 -12.22
N PHE A 9 -6.23 -12.68 -12.94
CA PHE A 9 -5.93 -11.33 -12.44
C PHE A 9 -6.98 -10.82 -11.44
N ASP A 10 -8.26 -11.13 -11.66
CA ASP A 10 -9.32 -10.80 -10.70
C ASP A 10 -9.11 -11.53 -9.38
N TRP A 11 -8.73 -12.81 -9.43
CA TRP A 11 -8.39 -13.59 -8.25
C TRP A 11 -7.18 -13.03 -7.50
N LEU A 12 -6.17 -12.52 -8.22
CA LEU A 12 -5.02 -11.85 -7.63
C LEU A 12 -5.44 -10.58 -6.91
N LEU A 13 -6.26 -9.73 -7.54
CA LEU A 13 -6.75 -8.48 -6.95
C LEU A 13 -7.59 -8.74 -5.70
N ILE A 14 -8.50 -9.72 -5.76
CA ILE A 14 -9.32 -10.14 -4.60
C ILE A 14 -8.43 -10.66 -3.48
N SER A 15 -7.43 -11.48 -3.82
CA SER A 15 -6.50 -12.01 -2.82
C SER A 15 -5.74 -10.90 -2.11
N ILE A 16 -5.24 -9.90 -2.85
CA ILE A 16 -4.58 -8.71 -2.29
C ILE A 16 -5.54 -7.99 -1.33
N LEU A 17 -6.79 -7.81 -1.74
CA LEU A 17 -7.80 -7.08 -0.97
C LEU A 17 -8.15 -7.84 0.31
N LEU A 18 -8.43 -9.14 0.22
CA LEU A 18 -8.76 -9.99 1.36
C LEU A 18 -7.59 -10.12 2.34
N ILE A 19 -6.37 -10.29 1.85
CA ILE A 19 -5.16 -10.33 2.68
C ILE A 19 -4.96 -9.00 3.39
N SER A 20 -5.11 -7.86 2.67
CA SER A 20 -4.99 -6.53 3.27
C SER A 20 -6.02 -6.31 4.37
N MET A 21 -7.29 -6.68 4.14
CA MET A 21 -8.35 -6.59 5.13
C MET A 21 -8.10 -7.52 6.34
N GLY A 22 -7.69 -8.77 6.09
CA GLY A 22 -7.41 -9.76 7.13
C GLY A 22 -6.25 -9.34 8.04
N VAL A 23 -5.16 -8.83 7.45
CA VAL A 23 -4.02 -8.29 8.22
C VAL A 23 -4.45 -7.07 9.04
N ALA A 24 -5.23 -6.15 8.44
CA ALA A 24 -5.70 -4.95 9.12
C ALA A 24 -6.72 -5.27 10.23
N TYR A 25 -7.60 -6.26 10.04
CA TYR A 25 -8.48 -6.77 11.09
C TYR A 25 -7.68 -7.29 12.30
N ARG A 26 -6.64 -8.10 12.04
CA ARG A 26 -5.81 -8.65 13.13
C ARG A 26 -5.00 -7.59 13.86
N ARG A 27 -4.53 -6.56 13.16
CA ARG A 27 -3.72 -5.48 13.74
C ARG A 27 -4.55 -4.42 14.45
N GLY A 28 -5.77 -4.14 13.98
CA GLY A 28 -6.57 -2.99 14.38
C GLY A 28 -6.11 -1.68 13.72
N ILE A 29 -6.98 -0.66 13.73
CA ILE A 29 -6.68 0.64 13.12
C ILE A 29 -5.61 1.41 13.89
N VAL A 30 -5.67 1.38 15.23
CA VAL A 30 -4.73 2.12 16.10
C VAL A 30 -3.30 1.70 15.82
N ARG A 31 -3.02 0.41 15.87
CA ARG A 31 -1.68 -0.11 15.59
C ARG A 31 -1.21 0.21 14.17
N THR A 32 -2.14 0.22 13.21
CA THR A 32 -1.82 0.56 11.82
C THR A 32 -1.43 2.03 11.67
N ILE A 33 -2.16 2.95 12.32
CA ILE A 33 -1.85 4.38 12.32
C ILE A 33 -0.50 4.63 12.99
N PHE A 34 -0.25 4.04 14.16
CA PHE A 34 1.04 4.17 14.83
C PHE A 34 2.20 3.61 13.99
N GLY A 35 2.00 2.50 13.28
CA GLY A 35 2.99 1.97 12.32
C GLY A 35 3.30 2.95 11.19
N LEU A 36 2.29 3.62 10.62
CA LEU A 36 2.48 4.67 9.62
C LEU A 36 3.22 5.88 10.19
N LEU A 37 2.83 6.34 11.37
CA LEU A 37 3.52 7.45 12.06
C LEU A 37 4.98 7.08 12.34
N GLY A 38 5.24 5.84 12.76
CA GLY A 38 6.59 5.33 12.97
C GLY A 38 7.41 5.28 11.69
N PHE A 39 6.79 4.89 10.57
CA PHE A 39 7.46 4.86 9.27
C PHE A 39 7.83 6.28 8.79
N PHE A 40 6.87 7.18 8.69
CA PHE A 40 7.13 8.55 8.23
C PHE A 40 8.02 9.33 9.22
N GLY A 41 7.74 9.22 10.51
CA GLY A 41 8.57 9.82 11.57
C GLY A 41 9.98 9.24 11.58
N GLY A 42 10.10 7.93 11.39
CA GLY A 42 11.38 7.24 11.27
C GLY A 42 12.20 7.68 10.07
N LEU A 43 11.57 7.87 8.90
CA LEU A 43 12.23 8.43 7.72
C LEU A 43 12.75 9.84 7.99
N TRP A 44 11.95 10.68 8.63
CA TRP A 44 12.33 12.05 8.95
C TRP A 44 13.51 12.10 9.96
N ILE A 45 13.42 11.34 11.04
CA ILE A 45 14.49 11.24 12.03
C ILE A 45 15.76 10.64 11.39
N ALA A 46 15.62 9.58 10.60
CA ALA A 46 16.74 8.96 9.91
C ALA A 46 17.45 9.96 8.98
N SER A 47 16.69 10.75 8.22
CA SER A 47 17.25 11.79 7.33
C SER A 47 18.10 12.82 8.07
N SER A 48 17.79 13.08 9.34
CA SER A 48 18.53 14.05 10.17
C SER A 48 19.74 13.47 10.86
N TYR A 49 19.71 12.18 11.23
CA TYR A 49 20.70 11.58 12.13
C TYR A 49 21.53 10.45 11.52
N TYR A 50 21.27 9.99 10.28
CA TYR A 50 21.97 8.85 9.66
C TYR A 50 23.48 9.08 9.51
N THR A 51 23.93 10.32 9.28
CA THR A 51 25.34 10.65 9.14
C THR A 51 26.07 10.52 10.47
N ALA A 52 25.49 11.09 11.54
CA ALA A 52 26.08 11.05 12.88
C ALA A 52 26.23 9.60 13.39
N LEU A 53 25.14 8.79 13.22
CA LEU A 53 25.18 7.38 13.61
C LEU A 53 26.12 6.56 12.70
N GLY A 54 26.14 6.83 11.38
CA GLY A 54 27.01 6.15 10.43
C GLY A 54 28.49 6.41 10.71
N ASP A 55 28.84 7.65 10.99
CA ASP A 55 30.23 8.02 11.32
C ASP A 55 30.67 7.43 12.66
N TRP A 56 29.76 7.33 13.65
CA TRP A 56 29.99 6.63 14.91
C TRP A 56 30.25 5.12 14.68
N ILE A 57 29.46 4.45 13.80
CA ILE A 57 29.65 3.03 13.44
C ILE A 57 31.02 2.80 12.81
N VAL A 58 31.49 3.71 11.96
CA VAL A 58 32.83 3.64 11.36
C VAL A 58 33.91 3.84 12.44
N HIS A 59 33.70 4.79 13.37
CA HIS A 59 34.66 5.10 14.43
C HIS A 59 34.93 3.91 15.36
N ILE A 60 33.91 3.12 15.66
CA ILE A 60 34.05 1.88 16.46
C ILE A 60 34.59 0.70 15.62
N LYS A 61 35.04 0.93 14.38
CA LYS A 61 35.58 -0.06 13.44
C LYS A 61 34.66 -1.26 13.16
N LEU A 62 33.36 -1.09 13.31
CA LEU A 62 32.38 -2.14 13.01
C LEU A 62 32.24 -2.34 11.49
N LEU A 63 32.40 -1.26 10.70
CA LEU A 63 32.38 -1.26 9.25
C LEU A 63 33.51 -0.37 8.71
N MET A 64 34.22 -0.86 7.67
CA MET A 64 35.30 -0.10 7.03
C MET A 64 34.82 0.93 6.00
N PHE A 65 33.62 0.74 5.44
CA PHE A 65 33.09 1.58 4.38
C PHE A 65 32.05 2.56 4.93
N ALA A 66 32.37 3.87 4.90
CA ALA A 66 31.50 4.92 5.41
C ALA A 66 30.10 4.94 4.77
N THR A 67 30.03 4.70 3.44
CA THR A 67 28.74 4.65 2.73
C THR A 67 27.84 3.53 3.24
N THR A 68 28.39 2.33 3.41
CA THR A 68 27.64 1.17 3.93
C THR A 68 27.19 1.42 5.37
N ALA A 69 28.05 2.03 6.20
CA ALA A 69 27.72 2.37 7.57
C ALA A 69 26.55 3.37 7.65
N ARG A 70 26.53 4.39 6.79
CA ARG A 70 25.43 5.37 6.72
C ARG A 70 24.12 4.78 6.24
N ILE A 71 24.16 3.86 5.25
CA ILE A 71 22.94 3.15 4.80
C ILE A 71 22.38 2.28 5.94
N LEU A 72 23.24 1.53 6.62
CA LEU A 72 22.84 0.72 7.76
C LEU A 72 22.30 1.56 8.91
N ALA A 73 22.95 2.70 9.22
CA ALA A 73 22.48 3.64 10.23
C ALA A 73 21.08 4.18 9.90
N TYR A 74 20.84 4.53 8.61
CA TYR A 74 19.53 4.98 8.15
C TYR A 74 18.46 3.91 8.38
N LEU A 75 18.71 2.69 7.91
CA LEU A 75 17.78 1.56 8.07
C LEU A 75 17.55 1.22 9.55
N LEU A 76 18.59 1.28 10.38
CA LEU A 76 18.49 1.02 11.81
C LEU A 76 17.60 2.05 12.51
N ILE A 77 17.78 3.34 12.21
CA ILE A 77 16.95 4.41 12.80
C ILE A 77 15.49 4.22 12.40
N VAL A 78 15.21 3.94 11.13
CA VAL A 78 13.84 3.68 10.67
C VAL A 78 13.25 2.47 11.36
N ALA A 79 13.99 1.36 11.46
CA ALA A 79 13.52 0.14 12.11
C ALA A 79 13.22 0.35 13.60
N VAL A 80 14.10 1.05 14.33
CA VAL A 80 13.90 1.39 15.73
C VAL A 80 12.68 2.30 15.93
N ALA A 81 12.52 3.32 15.07
CA ALA A 81 11.38 4.22 15.13
C ALA A 81 10.07 3.46 14.88
N VAL A 82 9.98 2.67 13.80
CA VAL A 82 8.79 1.87 13.48
C VAL A 82 8.45 0.93 14.63
N THR A 83 9.43 0.22 15.17
CA THR A 83 9.22 -0.71 16.28
C THR A 83 8.73 0.02 17.54
N GLY A 84 9.33 1.16 17.86
CA GLY A 84 8.92 1.98 19.01
C GLY A 84 7.48 2.47 18.89
N PHE A 85 7.12 3.01 17.74
CA PHE A 85 5.75 3.43 17.49
C PHE A 85 4.75 2.25 17.43
N GLU A 86 5.14 1.10 16.90
CA GLU A 86 4.28 -0.11 16.96
C GLU A 86 4.04 -0.58 18.41
N LEU A 87 5.05 -0.49 19.27
CA LEU A 87 4.90 -0.80 20.70
C LEU A 87 3.96 0.18 21.39
N LEU A 88 4.07 1.48 21.09
CA LEU A 88 3.13 2.49 21.58
C LEU A 88 1.71 2.19 21.10
N GLY A 89 1.54 1.84 19.82
CA GLY A 89 0.26 1.43 19.25
C GLY A 89 -0.34 0.22 19.96
N LEU A 90 0.48 -0.76 20.33
CA LEU A 90 0.03 -1.92 21.13
C LEU A 90 -0.45 -1.53 22.52
N LEU A 91 0.23 -0.60 23.17
CA LEU A 91 -0.19 -0.10 24.50
C LEU A 91 -1.54 0.60 24.43
N VAL A 92 -1.70 1.52 23.46
CA VAL A 92 -2.97 2.23 23.25
C VAL A 92 -4.09 1.25 22.86
N GLN A 93 -3.82 0.26 22.02
CA GLN A 93 -4.78 -0.76 21.66
C GLN A 93 -5.25 -1.59 22.87
N LYS A 94 -4.32 -1.92 23.81
CA LYS A 94 -4.70 -2.60 25.04
C LYS A 94 -5.63 -1.74 25.90
N LEU A 95 -5.37 -0.44 26.01
CA LEU A 95 -6.23 0.48 26.74
C LEU A 95 -7.64 0.56 26.11
N LEU A 96 -7.72 0.63 24.79
CA LEU A 96 -9.00 0.63 24.07
C LEU A 96 -9.79 -0.66 24.29
N ARG A 97 -9.13 -1.82 24.37
CA ARG A 97 -9.79 -3.09 24.69
C ARG A 97 -10.40 -3.10 26.08
N VAL A 98 -9.68 -2.57 27.08
CA VAL A 98 -10.19 -2.43 28.46
C VAL A 98 -11.39 -1.48 28.51
N ALA A 99 -11.40 -0.45 27.68
CA ALA A 99 -12.51 0.48 27.54
C ALA A 99 -13.71 -0.07 26.71
N GLY A 100 -13.66 -1.35 26.28
CA GLY A 100 -14.72 -1.97 25.48
C GLY A 100 -14.73 -1.58 23.98
N LEU A 101 -13.75 -0.77 23.53
CA LEU A 101 -13.67 -0.27 22.16
C LEU A 101 -12.87 -1.20 21.22
N GLY A 102 -12.47 -2.38 21.69
CA GLY A 102 -11.66 -3.32 20.89
C GLY A 102 -12.32 -3.78 19.61
N PHE A 103 -13.65 -4.01 19.63
CA PHE A 103 -14.41 -4.39 18.43
C PHE A 103 -14.37 -3.27 17.38
N ALA A 104 -14.59 -2.02 17.80
CA ALA A 104 -14.55 -0.86 16.92
C ALA A 104 -13.16 -0.68 16.28
N ASP A 105 -12.08 -0.88 17.04
CA ASP A 105 -10.71 -0.83 16.53
C ASP A 105 -10.47 -1.85 15.40
N HIS A 106 -10.93 -3.09 15.56
CA HIS A 106 -10.80 -4.12 14.55
C HIS A 106 -11.66 -3.85 13.32
N LEU A 107 -12.91 -3.36 13.50
CA LEU A 107 -13.81 -3.03 12.41
C LEU A 107 -13.27 -1.87 11.56
N LEU A 108 -12.82 -0.81 12.21
CA LEU A 108 -12.15 0.31 11.53
C LEU A 108 -10.85 -0.13 10.86
N GLY A 109 -10.15 -1.11 11.45
CA GLY A 109 -9.00 -1.76 10.82
C GLY A 109 -9.35 -2.40 9.47
N VAL A 110 -10.50 -3.11 9.37
CA VAL A 110 -10.97 -3.70 8.10
C VAL A 110 -11.23 -2.62 7.05
N VAL A 111 -11.93 -1.54 7.43
CA VAL A 111 -12.19 -0.42 6.52
C VAL A 111 -10.89 0.19 6.00
N PHE A 112 -9.93 0.42 6.88
CA PHE A 112 -8.61 0.90 6.49
C PHE A 112 -7.86 -0.10 5.60
N GLY A 113 -7.95 -1.40 5.93
CA GLY A 113 -7.37 -2.48 5.13
C GLY A 113 -7.97 -2.57 3.73
N PHE A 114 -9.27 -2.32 3.60
CA PHE A 114 -9.96 -2.23 2.31
C PHE A 114 -9.42 -1.08 1.47
N VAL A 115 -9.38 0.15 2.02
CA VAL A 115 -8.84 1.33 1.32
C VAL A 115 -7.39 1.08 0.88
N ARG A 116 -6.54 0.57 1.78
CA ARG A 116 -5.16 0.20 1.46
C ARG A 116 -5.09 -0.87 0.37
N GLY A 117 -5.94 -1.89 0.43
CA GLY A 117 -6.03 -2.95 -0.57
C GLY A 117 -6.40 -2.41 -1.96
N CYS A 118 -7.36 -1.46 -2.03
CA CYS A 118 -7.72 -0.75 -3.26
C CYS A 118 -6.53 0.03 -3.83
N VAL A 119 -5.81 0.78 -2.99
CA VAL A 119 -4.62 1.55 -3.43
C VAL A 119 -3.55 0.61 -4.01
N ILE A 120 -3.26 -0.51 -3.33
CA ILE A 120 -2.31 -1.52 -3.83
C ILE A 120 -2.83 -2.14 -5.14
N GLY A 121 -4.11 -2.49 -5.22
CA GLY A 121 -4.73 -3.03 -6.43
C GLY A 121 -4.63 -2.08 -7.62
N ILE A 122 -4.90 -0.79 -7.42
CA ILE A 122 -4.73 0.26 -8.44
C ILE A 122 -3.26 0.37 -8.87
N ALA A 123 -2.31 0.35 -7.93
CA ALA A 123 -0.89 0.39 -8.24
C ALA A 123 -0.46 -0.82 -9.09
N VAL A 124 -0.93 -2.02 -8.73
CA VAL A 124 -0.67 -3.26 -9.50
C VAL A 124 -1.27 -3.15 -10.91
N LEU A 125 -2.50 -2.66 -11.03
CA LEU A 125 -3.14 -2.40 -12.33
C LEU A 125 -2.30 -1.44 -13.18
N MET A 126 -1.87 -0.30 -12.62
CA MET A 126 -1.05 0.68 -13.34
C MET A 126 0.28 0.10 -13.81
N VAL A 127 0.95 -0.66 -12.95
CA VAL A 127 2.20 -1.33 -13.33
C VAL A 127 1.94 -2.32 -14.46
N THR A 128 0.91 -3.15 -14.34
CA THR A 128 0.60 -4.17 -15.35
C THR A 128 0.23 -3.55 -16.69
N THR A 129 -0.58 -2.47 -16.71
CA THR A 129 -0.94 -1.77 -17.94
C THR A 129 0.24 -1.07 -18.60
N ASN A 130 1.22 -0.63 -17.82
CA ASN A 130 2.41 0.05 -18.36
C ASN A 130 3.42 -0.93 -18.97
N PHE A 131 3.61 -2.10 -18.34
CA PHE A 131 4.55 -3.13 -18.84
C PHE A 131 3.95 -4.09 -19.87
N ALA A 132 2.63 -4.30 -19.85
CA ALA A 132 1.93 -5.22 -20.74
C ALA A 132 0.59 -4.63 -21.20
N PRO A 133 0.60 -3.53 -22.00
CA PRO A 133 -0.61 -2.78 -22.35
C PRO A 133 -1.62 -3.59 -23.21
N GLN A 134 -1.18 -4.66 -23.87
CA GLN A 134 -2.01 -5.55 -24.68
C GLN A 134 -2.27 -6.92 -24.02
N SER A 135 -1.99 -7.07 -22.73
CA SER A 135 -2.30 -8.33 -22.07
C SER A 135 -3.82 -8.48 -21.96
N TRP A 136 -4.35 -9.49 -22.65
CA TRP A 136 -5.77 -9.86 -22.60
C TRP A 136 -6.27 -10.05 -21.15
N VAL A 137 -5.37 -10.32 -20.22
CA VAL A 137 -5.63 -10.52 -18.80
C VAL A 137 -6.19 -9.25 -18.12
N VAL A 138 -5.71 -8.07 -18.51
CA VAL A 138 -6.16 -6.78 -17.95
C VAL A 138 -7.46 -6.32 -18.63
N THR A 139 -7.57 -6.53 -19.94
CA THR A 139 -8.73 -6.09 -20.75
C THR A 139 -9.98 -6.92 -20.48
N THR A 140 -9.83 -8.17 -20.03
CA THR A 140 -10.95 -9.07 -19.70
C THR A 140 -11.26 -9.11 -18.18
N SER A 141 -10.53 -8.38 -17.35
CA SER A 141 -10.78 -8.32 -15.91
C SER A 141 -12.09 -7.58 -15.58
N VAL A 142 -12.94 -8.22 -14.82
CA VAL A 142 -14.23 -7.66 -14.37
C VAL A 142 -14.03 -6.59 -13.29
N LEU A 143 -12.97 -6.69 -12.48
CA LEU A 143 -12.69 -5.73 -11.40
C LEU A 143 -11.97 -4.46 -11.87
N SER A 144 -11.22 -4.53 -12.98
CA SER A 144 -10.46 -3.38 -13.51
C SER A 144 -11.30 -2.11 -13.68
N PRO A 145 -12.49 -2.12 -14.30
CA PRO A 145 -13.29 -0.91 -14.48
C PRO A 145 -13.79 -0.30 -13.17
N TYR A 146 -14.08 -1.13 -12.16
CA TYR A 146 -14.52 -0.64 -10.84
C TYR A 146 -13.36 0.03 -10.07
N LEU A 147 -12.16 -0.53 -10.13
CA LEU A 147 -10.98 0.07 -9.51
C LEU A 147 -10.55 1.36 -10.23
N PHE A 148 -10.68 1.42 -11.54
CA PHE A 148 -10.46 2.66 -12.29
C PHE A 148 -11.53 3.72 -11.98
N GLY A 149 -12.80 3.33 -11.77
CA GLY A 149 -13.86 4.23 -11.32
C GLY A 149 -13.53 4.86 -9.96
N ILE A 150 -13.16 4.04 -8.98
CA ILE A 150 -12.73 4.52 -7.65
C ILE A 150 -11.49 5.42 -7.77
N ALA A 151 -10.52 5.05 -8.62
CA ALA A 151 -9.33 5.87 -8.86
C ALA A 151 -9.68 7.24 -9.45
N HIS A 152 -10.71 7.31 -10.31
CA HIS A 152 -11.18 8.56 -10.88
C HIS A 152 -11.86 9.45 -9.83
N ASP A 153 -12.68 8.89 -8.96
CA ASP A 153 -13.41 9.63 -7.91
C ASP A 153 -12.45 10.20 -6.84
N VAL A 154 -11.30 9.53 -6.59
CA VAL A 154 -10.25 10.02 -5.67
C VAL A 154 -9.15 10.80 -6.41
N SER A 155 -9.31 11.05 -7.70
CA SER A 155 -8.26 11.70 -8.54
C SER A 155 -7.86 13.10 -8.08
N PHE A 156 -8.74 13.81 -7.35
CA PHE A 156 -8.43 15.13 -6.80
C PHE A 156 -7.32 15.08 -5.71
N LEU A 157 -7.11 13.91 -5.08
CA LEU A 157 -6.03 13.69 -4.08
C LEU A 157 -4.70 13.27 -4.72
N VAL A 158 -4.72 12.98 -6.02
CA VAL A 158 -3.57 12.43 -6.74
C VAL A 158 -2.86 13.55 -7.50
N PRO A 159 -1.52 13.66 -7.43
CA PRO A 159 -0.75 14.63 -8.19
C PRO A 159 -1.06 14.57 -9.70
N GLN A 160 -1.05 15.74 -10.37
CA GLN A 160 -1.41 15.85 -11.80
C GLN A 160 -0.66 14.89 -12.72
N TYR A 161 0.59 14.56 -12.39
CA TYR A 161 1.38 13.57 -13.12
C TYR A 161 0.74 12.17 -13.12
N LEU A 162 0.23 11.71 -11.98
CA LEU A 162 -0.46 10.42 -11.89
C LEU A 162 -1.86 10.46 -12.52
N GLN A 163 -2.52 11.62 -12.52
CA GLN A 163 -3.79 11.81 -13.25
C GLN A 163 -3.60 11.62 -14.76
N GLN A 164 -2.49 12.10 -15.32
CA GLN A 164 -2.17 11.90 -16.74
C GLN A 164 -1.91 10.43 -17.07
N LEU A 165 -1.23 9.69 -16.18
CA LEU A 165 -1.03 8.25 -16.35
C LEU A 165 -2.34 7.46 -16.25
N MET A 166 -3.25 7.87 -15.35
CA MET A 166 -4.59 7.28 -15.23
C MET A 166 -5.42 7.56 -16.48
N ALA A 167 -5.39 8.80 -17.00
CA ALA A 167 -6.08 9.19 -18.21
C ALA A 167 -5.56 8.42 -19.44
N ALA A 168 -4.25 8.22 -19.58
CA ALA A 168 -3.65 7.42 -20.63
C ALA A 168 -4.06 5.95 -20.54
N GLY A 169 -4.12 5.36 -19.34
CA GLY A 169 -4.63 4.02 -19.10
C GLY A 169 -6.11 3.89 -19.47
N ALA A 170 -6.96 4.82 -19.01
CA ALA A 170 -8.39 4.83 -19.30
C ALA A 170 -8.70 5.08 -20.80
N PHE A 171 -7.84 5.82 -21.50
CA PHE A 171 -7.97 6.07 -22.93
C PHE A 171 -7.76 4.79 -23.74
N ASN A 172 -6.82 3.94 -23.33
CA ASN A 172 -6.58 2.65 -23.96
C ASN A 172 -7.77 1.68 -23.76
N PHE A 173 -8.49 1.77 -22.63
CA PHE A 173 -9.71 0.99 -22.40
C PHE A 173 -10.90 1.45 -23.25
N LYS A 174 -11.02 2.76 -23.53
CA LYS A 174 -12.08 3.29 -24.40
C LYS A 174 -11.85 3.00 -25.89
N GLN A 175 -10.62 2.72 -26.28
CA GLN A 175 -10.26 2.35 -27.66
C GLN A 175 -10.23 0.83 -27.89
N ALA A 176 -10.48 0.02 -26.85
CA ALA A 176 -10.73 -1.40 -27.05
C ALA A 176 -11.96 -1.54 -27.96
N PRO A 177 -11.88 -2.30 -29.08
CA PRO A 177 -12.98 -2.39 -30.02
C PRO A 177 -14.23 -2.90 -29.32
N PRO A 178 -15.44 -2.43 -29.70
CA PRO A 178 -16.70 -2.76 -29.06
C PRO A 178 -17.18 -4.18 -29.24
N ASP A 179 -16.36 -5.08 -29.76
CA ASP A 179 -16.71 -6.47 -30.09
C ASP A 179 -17.10 -7.33 -28.88
N TRP A 180 -16.78 -6.88 -27.68
CA TRP A 180 -17.21 -7.56 -26.44
C TRP A 180 -18.63 -7.17 -26.00
N ILE A 181 -19.19 -6.06 -26.54
CA ILE A 181 -20.56 -5.61 -26.24
C ILE A 181 -21.59 -6.41 -27.07
N ASN A 182 -21.20 -6.99 -28.23
CA ASN A 182 -22.10 -7.63 -29.17
C ASN A 182 -22.07 -9.17 -29.15
N ARG A 183 -21.47 -9.81 -28.15
CA ARG A 183 -21.59 -11.26 -27.96
C ARG A 183 -22.71 -11.58 -26.97
N HIS A 184 -23.92 -11.56 -27.51
CA HIS A 184 -25.06 -12.30 -26.99
C HIS A 184 -25.27 -13.55 -27.79
#